data_3611c6333829c888e3f1135e82d1ccee
#
_entry.id   3611c6333829c888e3f1135e82d1ccee
#
_cell.length_a   1.000
_cell.length_b   1.000
_cell.length_c   1.000
_cell.angle_alpha   90.00
_cell.angle_beta   90.00
_cell.angle_gamma   90.00
#
_symmetry.space_group_name_H-M   'P 1'
#
loop_
_entity.id
_entity.type
_entity.pdbx_description
1 polymer ?
#
loop_
_entity_poly.entity_id
_entity_poly.type
_entity_poly.pdbx_seq_one_letter_code
_entity_poly.pdbx_strand_id
1 'polypeptide(L)'
;MTSSAAAIPARRRPGRPRAGDTVPDREQLLEAAVRIIRSDGPEVTMDDVAAAAGVSKPIVYRNIGDKDALVAALAERFVDQLDEAVERSSAVGVGGRATFVASMRAAFEVIDADRNLFLFVTAGGPGTESVRRLVDRSSSRMIEQFTALRTAAGLDPLPARTWAYATVGAIQVVASMWLRDGYGDRDDIAEHITQLMWPGLTTAE
;
A
#
# COMPACT_ATOMS: atom_id res chain seq x y z
N MET A 1 0.74 1.65 -53.95
CA MET A 1 0.71 1.08 -52.59
C MET A 1 0.77 2.25 -51.62
N THR A 2 -0.40 2.71 -51.22
CA THR A 2 -0.57 3.89 -50.34
C THR A 2 -0.70 3.43 -48.90
N SER A 3 0.30 3.78 -48.08
CA SER A 3 0.32 3.51 -46.64
C SER A 3 -0.62 4.48 -45.93
N SER A 4 -1.71 3.92 -45.33
CA SER A 4 -2.63 4.66 -44.51
C SER A 4 -2.05 4.78 -43.10
N ALA A 5 -1.60 5.95 -42.72
CA ALA A 5 -1.21 6.27 -41.35
C ALA A 5 -2.47 6.46 -40.52
N ALA A 6 -2.71 5.54 -39.56
CA ALA A 6 -3.79 5.67 -38.60
C ALA A 6 -3.53 6.85 -37.66
N ALA A 7 -4.40 7.85 -37.67
CA ALA A 7 -4.35 9.01 -36.80
C ALA A 7 -4.65 8.61 -35.36
N ILE A 8 -3.73 8.93 -34.43
CA ILE A 8 -3.91 8.82 -33.00
C ILE A 8 -5.01 9.80 -32.57
N PRO A 9 -6.10 9.36 -31.87
CA PRO A 9 -7.15 10.27 -31.44
C PRO A 9 -6.61 11.29 -30.43
N ALA A 10 -6.75 12.57 -30.73
CA ALA A 10 -6.37 13.67 -29.85
C ALA A 10 -7.15 13.60 -28.52
N ARG A 11 -6.42 13.54 -27.40
CA ARG A 11 -7.00 13.63 -26.04
C ARG A 11 -7.81 14.91 -25.92
N ARG A 12 -9.13 14.80 -25.71
CA ARG A 12 -10.02 15.94 -25.47
C ARG A 12 -9.56 16.72 -24.24
N ARG A 13 -9.30 18.02 -24.39
CA ARG A 13 -9.07 18.93 -23.26
C ARG A 13 -10.32 19.00 -22.38
N PRO A 14 -10.20 18.92 -21.04
CA PRO A 14 -11.35 19.09 -20.15
C PRO A 14 -11.97 20.48 -20.35
N GLY A 15 -13.27 20.51 -20.65
CA GLY A 15 -14.05 21.75 -20.74
C GLY A 15 -14.25 22.33 -19.33
N ARG A 16 -14.44 23.66 -19.27
CA ARG A 16 -14.83 24.40 -18.03
C ARG A 16 -16.07 23.73 -17.42
N PRO A 17 -16.12 23.48 -16.08
CA PRO A 17 -17.31 22.94 -15.40
C PRO A 17 -18.54 23.77 -15.74
N ARG A 18 -19.65 23.11 -16.04
CA ARG A 18 -20.93 23.77 -16.24
C ARG A 18 -21.46 24.30 -14.91
N ALA A 19 -22.13 25.43 -14.92
CA ALA A 19 -22.81 25.98 -13.74
C ALA A 19 -23.86 24.96 -13.26
N GLY A 20 -23.58 24.27 -12.12
CA GLY A 20 -24.41 23.18 -11.59
C GLY A 20 -23.63 21.91 -11.25
N ASP A 21 -22.40 21.70 -11.74
CA ASP A 21 -21.55 20.56 -11.36
C ASP A 21 -21.00 20.83 -9.96
N THR A 22 -21.37 19.97 -9.01
CA THR A 22 -20.81 20.00 -7.66
C THR A 22 -19.31 19.73 -7.77
N VAL A 23 -18.49 20.66 -7.27
CA VAL A 23 -17.03 20.45 -7.23
C VAL A 23 -16.76 19.20 -6.37
N PRO A 24 -16.05 18.19 -6.89
CA PRO A 24 -15.75 16.99 -6.11
C PRO A 24 -15.08 17.36 -4.78
N ASP A 25 -15.53 16.71 -3.71
CA ASP A 25 -14.88 16.83 -2.42
C ASP A 25 -13.54 16.07 -2.39
N ARG A 26 -12.84 16.15 -1.25
CA ARG A 26 -11.52 15.50 -1.09
C ARG A 26 -11.61 14.00 -1.30
N GLU A 27 -12.67 13.36 -0.79
CA GLU A 27 -12.88 11.92 -0.89
C GLU A 27 -13.08 11.48 -2.34
N GLN A 28 -13.93 12.16 -3.08
CA GLN A 28 -14.17 11.89 -4.49
C GLN A 28 -12.93 12.08 -5.37
N LEU A 29 -12.07 13.06 -5.01
CA LEU A 29 -10.78 13.24 -5.68
C LEU A 29 -9.79 12.11 -5.39
N LEU A 30 -9.74 11.61 -4.13
CA LEU A 30 -8.91 10.45 -3.77
C LEU A 30 -9.42 9.17 -4.44
N GLU A 31 -10.73 8.98 -4.55
CA GLU A 31 -11.30 7.86 -5.32
C GLU A 31 -10.94 7.94 -6.81
N ALA A 32 -10.98 9.15 -7.40
CA ALA A 32 -10.56 9.34 -8.78
C ALA A 32 -9.06 8.99 -8.96
N ALA A 33 -8.21 9.37 -7.99
CA ALA A 33 -6.80 9.02 -7.99
C ALA A 33 -6.60 7.50 -7.90
N VAL A 34 -7.28 6.81 -6.99
CA VAL A 34 -7.21 5.35 -6.88
C VAL A 34 -7.62 4.68 -8.19
N ARG A 35 -8.73 5.11 -8.80
CA ARG A 35 -9.19 4.53 -10.07
C ARG A 35 -8.14 4.65 -11.17
N ILE A 36 -7.53 5.85 -11.33
CA ILE A 36 -6.55 6.05 -12.41
C ILE A 36 -5.22 5.37 -12.12
N ILE A 37 -4.79 5.27 -10.86
CA ILE A 37 -3.60 4.51 -10.47
C ILE A 37 -3.80 3.02 -10.80
N ARG A 38 -4.97 2.48 -10.49
CA ARG A 38 -5.29 1.08 -10.81
C ARG A 38 -5.29 0.78 -12.30
N SER A 39 -5.80 1.70 -13.12
CA SER A 39 -5.89 1.50 -14.58
C SER A 39 -4.61 1.83 -15.34
N ASP A 40 -3.94 2.91 -14.99
CA ASP A 40 -2.82 3.46 -15.77
C ASP A 40 -1.44 3.17 -15.15
N GLY A 41 -1.42 2.63 -13.91
CA GLY A 41 -0.19 2.25 -13.22
C GLY A 41 0.31 3.27 -12.20
N PRO A 42 1.50 3.02 -11.59
CA PRO A 42 2.00 3.82 -10.47
C PRO A 42 2.63 5.17 -10.89
N GLU A 43 2.79 5.45 -12.19
CA GLU A 43 3.42 6.69 -12.69
C GLU A 43 2.43 7.86 -12.84
N VAL A 44 1.23 7.75 -12.24
CA VAL A 44 0.18 8.77 -12.30
C VAL A 44 0.64 10.09 -11.69
N THR A 45 0.32 11.18 -12.40
CA THR A 45 0.62 12.56 -12.01
C THR A 45 -0.62 13.29 -11.44
N MET A 46 -0.41 14.45 -10.81
CA MET A 46 -1.51 15.31 -10.34
C MET A 46 -2.40 15.81 -11.50
N ASP A 47 -1.85 15.91 -12.72
CA ASP A 47 -2.60 16.29 -13.91
C ASP A 47 -3.53 15.17 -14.36
N ASP A 48 -3.08 13.92 -14.26
CA ASP A 48 -3.90 12.76 -14.58
C ASP A 48 -5.06 12.62 -13.57
N VAL A 49 -4.80 12.87 -12.29
CA VAL A 49 -5.86 12.90 -11.25
C VAL A 49 -6.90 13.99 -11.56
N ALA A 50 -6.45 15.20 -11.93
CA ALA A 50 -7.37 16.28 -12.29
C ALA A 50 -8.22 15.91 -13.51
N ALA A 51 -7.60 15.30 -14.54
CA ALA A 51 -8.31 14.82 -15.73
C ALA A 51 -9.32 13.71 -15.40
N ALA A 52 -8.92 12.74 -14.55
CA ALA A 52 -9.79 11.63 -14.13
C ALA A 52 -10.98 12.09 -13.28
N ALA A 53 -10.79 13.15 -12.48
CA ALA A 53 -11.85 13.75 -11.67
C ALA A 53 -12.71 14.77 -12.46
N GLY A 54 -12.35 15.11 -13.71
CA GLY A 54 -13.06 16.09 -14.52
C GLY A 54 -12.93 17.53 -14.02
N VAL A 55 -11.87 17.84 -13.25
CA VAL A 55 -11.63 19.17 -12.65
C VAL A 55 -10.35 19.81 -13.15
N SER A 56 -10.16 21.09 -12.81
CA SER A 56 -8.89 21.76 -13.07
C SER A 56 -7.84 21.43 -12.01
N LYS A 57 -6.56 21.42 -12.41
CA LYS A 57 -5.42 21.18 -11.53
C LYS A 57 -5.44 21.99 -10.21
N PRO A 58 -5.75 23.32 -10.20
CA PRO A 58 -5.88 24.08 -8.95
C PRO A 58 -6.92 23.54 -7.97
N ILE A 59 -7.97 22.85 -8.43
CA ILE A 59 -8.97 22.24 -7.54
C ILE A 59 -8.35 21.05 -6.81
N VAL A 60 -7.58 20.20 -7.51
CA VAL A 60 -6.87 19.05 -6.89
C VAL A 60 -5.88 19.54 -5.85
N TYR A 61 -5.02 20.52 -6.20
CA TYR A 61 -4.03 21.08 -5.26
C TYR A 61 -4.65 21.72 -4.03
N ARG A 62 -5.79 22.39 -4.18
CA ARG A 62 -6.50 23.03 -3.05
C ARG A 62 -7.11 22.00 -2.09
N ASN A 63 -7.61 20.87 -2.59
CA ASN A 63 -8.37 19.91 -1.79
C ASN A 63 -7.50 18.75 -1.28
N ILE A 64 -6.47 18.35 -2.01
CA ILE A 64 -5.56 17.25 -1.63
C ILE A 64 -4.23 17.79 -1.13
N GLY A 65 -3.69 18.82 -1.78
CA GLY A 65 -2.32 19.31 -1.62
C GLY A 65 -1.47 18.90 -2.82
N ASP A 66 -0.19 18.69 -2.57
CA ASP A 66 0.78 18.23 -3.57
C ASP A 66 0.79 16.69 -3.74
N LYS A 67 1.73 16.20 -4.53
CA LYS A 67 1.89 14.74 -4.76
C LYS A 67 2.20 14.00 -3.46
N ASP A 68 2.99 14.57 -2.57
CA ASP A 68 3.34 13.94 -1.29
C ASP A 68 2.12 13.82 -0.38
N ALA A 69 1.24 14.85 -0.36
CA ALA A 69 -0.03 14.81 0.35
C ALA A 69 -0.98 13.75 -0.22
N LEU A 70 -1.01 13.60 -1.55
CA LEU A 70 -1.78 12.53 -2.20
C LEU A 70 -1.24 11.15 -1.81
N VAL A 71 0.07 10.94 -1.93
CA VAL A 71 0.72 9.67 -1.56
C VAL A 71 0.43 9.34 -0.10
N ALA A 72 0.57 10.32 0.82
CA ALA A 72 0.30 10.11 2.24
C ALA A 72 -1.16 9.69 2.50
N ALA A 73 -2.14 10.36 1.87
CA ALA A 73 -3.55 10.03 2.04
C ALA A 73 -3.90 8.63 1.49
N LEU A 74 -3.31 8.24 0.36
CA LEU A 74 -3.53 6.92 -0.23
C LEU A 74 -2.78 5.82 0.55
N ALA A 75 -1.61 6.12 1.11
CA ALA A 75 -0.89 5.22 1.98
C ALA A 75 -1.68 4.89 3.25
N GLU A 76 -2.32 5.89 3.89
CA GLU A 76 -3.20 5.66 5.04
C GLU A 76 -4.33 4.69 4.71
N ARG A 77 -5.03 4.89 3.59
CA ARG A 77 -6.09 3.98 3.15
C ARG A 77 -5.58 2.56 2.87
N PHE A 78 -4.41 2.46 2.26
CA PHE A 78 -3.80 1.17 1.96
C PHE A 78 -3.45 0.40 3.25
N VAL A 79 -2.92 1.11 4.27
CA VAL A 79 -2.65 0.50 5.59
C VAL A 79 -3.95 0.07 6.28
N ASP A 80 -5.02 0.88 6.22
CA ASP A 80 -6.32 0.48 6.77
C ASP A 80 -6.81 -0.83 6.14
N GLN A 81 -6.68 -0.99 4.82
CA GLN A 81 -7.04 -2.24 4.13
C GLN A 81 -6.17 -3.44 4.56
N LEU A 82 -4.85 -3.21 4.73
CA LEU A 82 -3.94 -4.22 5.25
C LEU A 82 -4.33 -4.65 6.67
N ASP A 83 -4.58 -3.69 7.55
CA ASP A 83 -4.95 -3.93 8.94
C ASP A 83 -6.24 -4.73 9.03
N GLU A 84 -7.28 -4.36 8.29
CA GLU A 84 -8.54 -5.09 8.24
C GLU A 84 -8.36 -6.54 7.73
N ALA A 85 -7.53 -6.75 6.70
CA ALA A 85 -7.28 -8.08 6.16
C ALA A 85 -6.52 -8.97 7.16
N VAL A 86 -5.50 -8.41 7.82
CA VAL A 86 -4.73 -9.09 8.87
C VAL A 86 -5.60 -9.40 10.08
N GLU A 87 -6.47 -8.48 10.51
CA GLU A 87 -7.43 -8.75 11.60
C GLU A 87 -8.37 -9.91 11.30
N ARG A 88 -8.97 -9.89 10.12
CA ARG A 88 -9.85 -10.99 9.69
C ARG A 88 -9.13 -12.34 9.66
N SER A 89 -7.88 -12.37 9.20
CA SER A 89 -7.08 -13.59 9.15
C SER A 89 -6.70 -14.10 10.53
N SER A 90 -6.43 -13.20 11.47
CA SER A 90 -6.06 -13.53 12.85
C SER A 90 -7.23 -14.06 13.67
N ALA A 91 -8.46 -13.63 13.39
CA ALA A 91 -9.67 -14.09 14.07
C ALA A 91 -9.98 -15.58 13.78
N VAL A 92 -9.49 -16.13 12.68
CA VAL A 92 -9.67 -17.53 12.27
C VAL A 92 -8.54 -18.43 12.77
N GLY A 93 -7.42 -17.84 13.23
CA GLY A 93 -6.20 -18.56 13.60
C GLY A 93 -6.22 -19.17 15.00
N VAL A 94 -5.55 -20.31 15.14
CA VAL A 94 -5.38 -21.06 16.41
C VAL A 94 -4.25 -20.47 17.27
N GLY A 95 -3.73 -19.29 16.93
CA GLY A 95 -2.58 -18.66 17.58
C GLY A 95 -1.21 -19.14 17.06
N GLY A 96 -0.17 -18.49 17.53
CA GLY A 96 1.21 -18.89 17.21
C GLY A 96 1.58 -18.73 15.72
N ARG A 97 2.43 -19.64 15.23
CA ARG A 97 2.96 -19.62 13.86
C ARG A 97 1.88 -19.60 12.78
N ALA A 98 0.81 -20.37 12.98
CA ALA A 98 -0.27 -20.45 11.99
C ALA A 98 -0.95 -19.09 11.78
N THR A 99 -1.19 -18.35 12.86
CA THR A 99 -1.74 -17.00 12.77
C THR A 99 -0.77 -16.04 12.09
N PHE A 100 0.52 -16.14 12.36
CA PHE A 100 1.53 -15.31 11.71
C PHE A 100 1.58 -15.56 10.20
N VAL A 101 1.60 -16.82 9.76
CA VAL A 101 1.52 -17.20 8.33
C VAL A 101 0.24 -16.64 7.69
N ALA A 102 -0.91 -16.81 8.35
CA ALA A 102 -2.19 -16.30 7.84
C ALA A 102 -2.16 -14.78 7.67
N SER A 103 -1.57 -14.05 8.61
CA SER A 103 -1.38 -12.60 8.54
C SER A 103 -0.47 -12.19 7.37
N MET A 104 0.63 -12.93 7.15
CA MET A 104 1.51 -12.68 6.01
C MET A 104 0.80 -12.93 4.67
N ARG A 105 0.07 -14.03 4.55
CA ARG A 105 -0.74 -14.32 3.36
C ARG A 105 -1.77 -13.24 3.09
N ALA A 106 -2.51 -12.81 4.11
CA ALA A 106 -3.49 -11.73 3.98
C ALA A 106 -2.86 -10.42 3.54
N ALA A 107 -1.69 -10.05 4.06
CA ALA A 107 -0.96 -8.86 3.64
C ALA A 107 -0.53 -8.95 2.17
N PHE A 108 0.04 -10.06 1.73
CA PHE A 108 0.43 -10.26 0.33
C PHE A 108 -0.78 -10.36 -0.62
N GLU A 109 -1.93 -10.85 -0.15
CA GLU A 109 -3.18 -10.85 -0.92
C GLU A 109 -3.66 -9.43 -1.21
N VAL A 110 -3.67 -8.53 -0.22
CA VAL A 110 -4.01 -7.12 -0.40
C VAL A 110 -3.04 -6.43 -1.35
N ILE A 111 -1.74 -6.68 -1.20
CA ILE A 111 -0.69 -6.12 -2.07
C ILE A 111 -0.87 -6.57 -3.52
N ASP A 112 -1.18 -7.85 -3.74
CA ASP A 112 -1.42 -8.39 -5.09
C ASP A 112 -2.70 -7.85 -5.73
N ALA A 113 -3.77 -7.77 -4.94
CA ALA A 113 -5.06 -7.25 -5.39
C ALA A 113 -4.99 -5.78 -5.83
N ASP A 114 -4.10 -4.98 -5.21
CA ASP A 114 -3.95 -3.56 -5.51
C ASP A 114 -2.48 -3.16 -5.77
N ARG A 115 -1.82 -3.94 -6.62
CA ARG A 115 -0.39 -3.82 -6.93
C ARG A 115 0.04 -2.42 -7.38
N ASN A 116 -0.76 -1.77 -8.22
CA ASN A 116 -0.44 -0.43 -8.72
C ASN A 116 -0.52 0.62 -7.61
N LEU A 117 -1.49 0.49 -6.70
CA LEU A 117 -1.60 1.39 -5.55
C LEU A 117 -0.42 1.16 -4.58
N PHE A 118 -0.08 -0.09 -4.28
CA PHE A 118 1.09 -0.42 -3.46
C PHE A 118 2.38 0.18 -4.05
N LEU A 119 2.63 -0.02 -5.35
CA LEU A 119 3.79 0.55 -6.02
C LEU A 119 3.78 2.07 -6.03
N PHE A 120 2.62 2.71 -6.19
CA PHE A 120 2.49 4.16 -6.15
C PHE A 120 2.84 4.73 -4.76
N VAL A 121 2.31 4.16 -3.68
CA VAL A 121 2.56 4.68 -2.32
C VAL A 121 3.96 4.37 -1.80
N THR A 122 4.66 3.40 -2.41
CA THR A 122 6.03 3.01 -2.03
C THR A 122 7.11 3.54 -2.99
N ALA A 123 6.73 4.19 -4.10
CA ALA A 123 7.65 4.60 -5.17
C ALA A 123 8.78 5.55 -4.73
N GLY A 124 8.55 6.36 -3.69
CA GLY A 124 9.55 7.32 -3.19
C GLY A 124 10.73 6.68 -2.43
N GLY A 125 10.66 5.38 -2.16
CA GLY A 125 11.67 4.68 -1.36
C GLY A 125 11.66 5.05 0.13
N PRO A 126 12.44 4.34 0.97
CA PRO A 126 12.36 4.45 2.43
C PRO A 126 12.82 5.80 3.00
N GLY A 127 13.44 6.65 2.20
CA GLY A 127 13.89 7.99 2.60
C GLY A 127 12.83 9.07 2.50
N THR A 128 11.69 8.83 1.87
CA THR A 128 10.62 9.83 1.76
C THR A 128 9.74 9.86 3.01
N GLU A 129 9.23 11.05 3.34
CA GLU A 129 8.36 11.24 4.52
C GLU A 129 7.08 10.38 4.42
N SER A 130 6.51 10.24 3.22
CA SER A 130 5.31 9.43 3.00
C SER A 130 5.56 7.95 3.27
N VAL A 131 6.67 7.40 2.76
CA VAL A 131 7.04 6.00 3.02
C VAL A 131 7.41 5.79 4.48
N ARG A 132 8.10 6.75 5.11
CA ARG A 132 8.40 6.67 6.54
C ARG A 132 7.13 6.60 7.39
N ARG A 133 6.13 7.44 7.11
CA ARG A 133 4.83 7.39 7.81
C ARG A 133 4.09 6.08 7.59
N LEU A 134 4.11 5.56 6.36
CA LEU A 134 3.55 4.25 6.04
C LEU A 134 4.20 3.15 6.91
N VAL A 135 5.53 3.11 6.96
CA VAL A 135 6.28 2.15 7.77
C VAL A 135 6.00 2.32 9.26
N ASP A 136 6.01 3.57 9.78
CA ASP A 136 5.73 3.85 11.18
C ASP A 136 4.34 3.37 11.59
N ARG A 137 3.32 3.63 10.77
CA ARG A 137 1.94 3.21 11.04
C ARG A 137 1.80 1.68 11.00
N SER A 138 2.28 1.03 9.96
CA SER A 138 2.24 -0.44 9.84
C SER A 138 3.00 -1.12 10.97
N SER A 139 4.14 -0.54 11.40
CA SER A 139 4.94 -1.09 12.48
C SER A 139 4.28 -0.94 13.84
N SER A 140 3.52 0.13 14.10
CA SER A 140 2.95 0.41 15.43
C SER A 140 2.06 -0.75 15.91
N ARG A 141 1.17 -1.24 15.07
CA ARG A 141 0.32 -2.38 15.39
C ARG A 141 1.11 -3.67 15.59
N MET A 142 2.10 -3.90 14.73
CA MET A 142 2.97 -5.08 14.83
C MET A 142 3.82 -5.06 16.11
N ILE A 143 4.25 -3.87 16.58
CA ILE A 143 4.93 -3.71 17.88
C ILE A 143 4.04 -4.20 19.02
N GLU A 144 2.77 -3.78 19.04
CA GLU A 144 1.81 -4.22 20.05
C GLU A 144 1.63 -5.74 20.06
N GLN A 145 1.44 -6.32 18.86
CA GLN A 145 1.28 -7.77 18.71
C GLN A 145 2.52 -8.56 19.14
N PHE A 146 3.72 -8.13 18.73
CA PHE A 146 4.97 -8.79 19.11
C PHE A 146 5.27 -8.63 20.61
N THR A 147 4.98 -7.45 21.17
CA THR A 147 5.08 -7.22 22.61
C THR A 147 4.18 -8.17 23.39
N ALA A 148 2.92 -8.28 22.99
CA ALA A 148 1.95 -9.18 23.63
C ALA A 148 2.37 -10.65 23.49
N LEU A 149 2.81 -11.08 22.30
CA LEU A 149 3.28 -12.45 22.05
C LEU A 149 4.45 -12.83 22.96
N ARG A 150 5.47 -11.97 23.03
CA ARG A 150 6.66 -12.23 23.85
C ARG A 150 6.35 -12.20 25.33
N THR A 151 5.56 -11.24 25.79
CA THR A 151 5.13 -11.17 27.20
C THR A 151 4.35 -12.43 27.60
N ALA A 152 3.42 -12.90 26.76
CA ALA A 152 2.67 -14.12 27.01
C ALA A 152 3.55 -15.38 27.07
N ALA A 153 4.67 -15.38 26.34
CA ALA A 153 5.67 -16.44 26.35
C ALA A 153 6.69 -16.31 27.50
N GLY A 154 6.60 -15.28 28.34
CA GLY A 154 7.58 -15.01 29.41
C GLY A 154 8.95 -14.52 28.88
N LEU A 155 9.00 -13.98 27.66
CA LEU A 155 10.21 -13.49 27.01
C LEU A 155 10.31 -11.95 27.14
N ASP A 156 11.55 -11.42 27.04
CA ASP A 156 11.77 -9.96 27.03
C ASP A 156 11.07 -9.31 25.83
N PRO A 157 10.15 -8.33 26.03
CA PRO A 157 9.47 -7.65 24.95
C PRO A 157 10.32 -6.58 24.24
N LEU A 158 11.49 -6.21 24.76
CA LEU A 158 12.33 -5.13 24.23
C LEU A 158 12.62 -5.23 22.72
N PRO A 159 12.90 -6.42 22.13
CA PRO A 159 13.17 -6.55 20.71
C PRO A 159 11.95 -6.32 19.81
N ALA A 160 10.72 -6.33 20.33
CA ALA A 160 9.50 -6.27 19.54
C ALA A 160 9.48 -5.09 18.56
N ARG A 161 9.96 -3.91 18.99
CA ARG A 161 10.01 -2.72 18.14
C ARG A 161 10.94 -2.92 16.94
N THR A 162 12.15 -3.39 17.17
CA THR A 162 13.14 -3.63 16.08
C THR A 162 12.61 -4.67 15.08
N TRP A 163 12.01 -5.73 15.59
CA TRP A 163 11.47 -6.81 14.74
C TRP A 163 10.24 -6.40 13.95
N ALA A 164 9.38 -5.54 14.50
CA ALA A 164 8.25 -4.99 13.77
C ALA A 164 8.73 -4.16 12.55
N TYR A 165 9.68 -3.24 12.75
CA TYR A 165 10.27 -2.48 11.65
C TYR A 165 10.99 -3.38 10.64
N ALA A 166 11.74 -4.38 11.10
CA ALA A 166 12.41 -5.34 10.22
C ALA A 166 11.40 -6.13 9.38
N THR A 167 10.30 -6.58 9.98
CA THR A 167 9.25 -7.34 9.28
C THR A 167 8.53 -6.47 8.26
N VAL A 168 8.11 -5.26 8.61
CA VAL A 168 7.46 -4.32 7.67
C VAL A 168 8.41 -3.96 6.53
N GLY A 169 9.68 -3.68 6.82
CA GLY A 169 10.69 -3.42 5.80
C GLY A 169 10.93 -4.62 4.87
N ALA A 170 10.99 -5.82 5.41
CA ALA A 170 11.13 -7.05 4.62
C ALA A 170 9.92 -7.25 3.70
N ILE A 171 8.68 -7.11 4.21
CA ILE A 171 7.46 -7.20 3.41
C ILE A 171 7.50 -6.19 2.27
N GLN A 172 7.82 -4.92 2.56
CA GLN A 172 7.84 -3.85 1.57
C GLN A 172 8.84 -4.13 0.44
N VAL A 173 10.08 -4.51 0.78
CA VAL A 173 11.13 -4.80 -0.21
C VAL A 173 10.79 -6.04 -1.01
N VAL A 174 10.42 -7.14 -0.34
CA VAL A 174 10.12 -8.41 -1.00
C VAL A 174 8.89 -8.26 -1.91
N ALA A 175 7.82 -7.60 -1.46
CA ALA A 175 6.64 -7.36 -2.28
C ALA A 175 6.96 -6.50 -3.51
N SER A 176 7.77 -5.44 -3.35
CA SER A 176 8.18 -4.59 -4.47
C SER A 176 8.97 -5.35 -5.53
N MET A 177 9.89 -6.22 -5.10
CA MET A 177 10.66 -7.09 -6.00
C MET A 177 9.78 -8.16 -6.64
N TRP A 178 8.93 -8.80 -5.86
CA TRP A 178 8.01 -9.82 -6.36
C TRP A 178 7.07 -9.29 -7.43
N LEU A 179 6.46 -8.12 -7.21
CA LEU A 179 5.56 -7.49 -8.18
C LEU A 179 6.29 -7.07 -9.47
N ARG A 180 7.58 -6.75 -9.39
CA ARG A 180 8.42 -6.33 -10.53
C ARG A 180 8.93 -7.51 -11.33
N ASP A 181 9.46 -8.51 -10.65
CA ASP A 181 10.25 -9.59 -11.25
C ASP A 181 9.44 -10.87 -11.45
N GLY A 182 8.28 -10.99 -10.80
CA GLY A 182 7.35 -12.14 -10.96
C GLY A 182 7.91 -13.46 -10.45
N TYR A 183 8.80 -13.46 -9.43
CA TYR A 183 9.39 -14.69 -8.91
C TYR A 183 8.50 -15.33 -7.82
N GLY A 184 8.30 -16.63 -7.91
CA GLY A 184 7.63 -17.44 -6.90
C GLY A 184 6.11 -17.21 -6.81
N ASP A 185 5.47 -18.06 -6.04
CA ASP A 185 4.07 -17.94 -5.68
C ASP A 185 3.90 -17.04 -4.46
N ARG A 186 2.77 -16.32 -4.38
CA ARG A 186 2.44 -15.42 -3.28
C ARG A 186 2.46 -16.11 -1.92
N ASP A 187 1.88 -17.30 -1.84
CA ASP A 187 1.77 -18.05 -0.60
C ASP A 187 3.12 -18.62 -0.16
N ASP A 188 3.99 -19.01 -1.11
CA ASP A 188 5.35 -19.42 -0.84
C ASP A 188 6.18 -18.27 -0.27
N ILE A 189 6.04 -17.06 -0.82
CA ILE A 189 6.73 -15.86 -0.31
C ILE A 189 6.32 -15.56 1.12
N ALA A 190 5.02 -15.62 1.45
CA ALA A 190 4.52 -15.42 2.80
C ALA A 190 5.07 -16.47 3.77
N GLU A 191 5.15 -17.73 3.34
CA GLU A 191 5.75 -18.82 4.13
C GLU A 191 7.24 -18.62 4.34
N HIS A 192 8.01 -18.24 3.30
CA HIS A 192 9.45 -17.99 3.41
C HIS A 192 9.77 -16.84 4.37
N ILE A 193 9.01 -15.74 4.33
CA ILE A 193 9.16 -14.65 5.30
C ILE A 193 8.86 -15.16 6.71
N THR A 194 7.82 -15.98 6.88
CA THR A 194 7.49 -16.57 8.17
C THR A 194 8.60 -17.47 8.68
N GLN A 195 9.17 -18.32 7.84
CA GLN A 195 10.30 -19.20 8.22
C GLN A 195 11.51 -18.41 8.70
N LEU A 196 11.76 -17.25 8.08
CA LEU A 196 12.86 -16.38 8.47
C LEU A 196 12.60 -15.67 9.81
N MET A 197 11.38 -15.16 10.03
CA MET A 197 11.07 -14.26 11.14
C MET A 197 10.60 -14.99 12.40
N TRP A 198 9.80 -16.06 12.24
CA TRP A 198 9.14 -16.73 13.36
C TRP A 198 10.08 -17.28 14.44
N PRO A 199 11.22 -17.92 14.11
CA PRO A 199 12.13 -18.41 15.13
C PRO A 199 12.63 -17.30 16.07
N GLY A 200 13.04 -16.15 15.53
CA GLY A 200 13.48 -15.01 16.33
C GLY A 200 12.39 -14.45 17.27
N LEU A 201 11.12 -14.48 16.83
CA LEU A 201 10.00 -13.99 17.63
C LEU A 201 9.70 -14.86 18.87
N THR A 202 10.03 -16.13 18.83
CA THR A 202 9.58 -17.14 19.82
C THR A 202 10.71 -17.80 20.60
N THR A 203 11.96 -17.55 20.25
CA THR A 203 13.12 -18.14 20.95
C THR A 203 13.62 -17.20 22.05
N ALA A 204 13.97 -17.77 23.21
CA ALA A 204 14.79 -17.10 24.22
C ALA A 204 16.25 -17.07 23.71
N GLU A 205 16.95 -15.97 23.93
CA GLU A 205 18.42 -15.92 23.76
C GLU A 205 19.13 -16.74 24.81
#